data_e590cd1a6d3549f76975e9463e812251
#
_entry.id   e590cd1a6d3549f76975e9463e812251
#
_cell.length_a   1.000
_cell.length_b   1.000
_cell.length_c   1.000
_cell.angle_alpha   90.00
_cell.angle_beta   90.00
_cell.angle_gamma   90.00
#
_symmetry.space_group_name_H-M   'P 1'
#
loop_
_entity.id
_entity.type
_entity.pdbx_description
1 polymer ?
#
loop_
_entity_poly.entity_id
_entity_poly.type
_entity_poly.pdbx_seq_one_letter_code
_entity_poly.pdbx_strand_id
1 'polypeptide(L)'
;MRWEPTLGSLLFIAAIPLAVSELLGPAWSMAVVLIGIGAGWLLVPGFWASSLYGAIGGVMAGLLVLGPGLRIAMRVVAIIDPVRSPEFTVGGTMFIIIGVGVMMGGIFGVIGNVARSGFDIPSGAAGLVPALLVMLMIGLDSELRSEIVELGAGPWLNIPMFGAAAVGYGALWTRVVTRLETRAIEKKARHEGAESATMTLSKARGLEV
;
A
#
# COMPACT_ATOMS: atom_id res chain seq x y z
N MET A 1 -4.65 -12.19 17.79
CA MET A 1 -5.08 -13.20 16.81
C MET A 1 -3.88 -13.47 15.93
N ARG A 2 -3.19 -14.59 16.09
CA ARG A 2 -2.10 -14.99 15.16
C ARG A 2 -2.75 -15.46 13.86
N TRP A 3 -2.38 -14.84 12.78
CA TRP A 3 -2.72 -15.31 11.45
C TRP A 3 -1.85 -16.53 11.16
N GLU A 4 -2.45 -17.70 11.04
CA GLU A 4 -1.80 -18.80 10.34
C GLU A 4 -1.80 -18.43 8.84
N PRO A 5 -0.66 -18.53 8.14
CA PRO A 5 -0.64 -18.27 6.70
C PRO A 5 -1.56 -19.29 6.02
N THR A 6 -2.78 -18.85 5.72
CA THR A 6 -3.75 -19.70 5.05
C THR A 6 -3.40 -19.78 3.57
N LEU A 7 -3.84 -20.87 2.93
CA LEU A 7 -3.68 -21.08 1.48
C LEU A 7 -4.06 -19.82 0.66
N GLY A 8 -5.06 -19.05 1.14
CA GLY A 8 -5.51 -17.81 0.52
C GLY A 8 -4.48 -16.68 0.52
N SER A 9 -3.73 -16.50 1.62
CA SER A 9 -2.67 -15.50 1.67
C SER A 9 -1.47 -15.88 0.78
N LEU A 10 -1.17 -17.17 0.69
CA LEU A 10 -0.14 -17.68 -0.23
C LEU A 10 -0.55 -17.54 -1.69
N LEU A 11 -1.81 -17.83 -2.03
CA LEU A 11 -2.37 -17.64 -3.37
C LEU A 11 -2.41 -16.16 -3.75
N PHE A 12 -2.75 -15.27 -2.82
CA PHE A 12 -2.74 -13.84 -3.05
C PHE A 12 -1.33 -13.32 -3.34
N ILE A 13 -0.32 -13.75 -2.59
CA ILE A 13 1.08 -13.37 -2.79
C ILE A 13 1.64 -13.96 -4.09
N ALA A 14 1.26 -15.20 -4.44
CA ALA A 14 1.64 -15.83 -5.70
C ALA A 14 0.96 -15.16 -6.92
N ALA A 15 -0.21 -14.57 -6.75
CA ALA A 15 -0.91 -13.84 -7.81
C ALA A 15 -0.21 -12.51 -8.19
N ILE A 16 0.56 -11.91 -7.27
CA ILE A 16 1.27 -10.65 -7.53
C ILE A 16 2.30 -10.77 -8.65
N PRO A 17 3.23 -11.74 -8.63
CA PRO A 17 4.19 -11.93 -9.72
C PRO A 17 3.52 -12.29 -11.06
N LEU A 18 2.41 -13.06 -11.02
CA LEU A 18 1.63 -13.40 -12.20
C LEU A 18 0.91 -12.16 -12.76
N ALA A 19 0.40 -11.30 -11.91
CA ALA A 19 -0.27 -10.06 -12.30
C ALA A 19 0.71 -9.05 -12.94
N VAL A 20 1.96 -9.05 -12.53
CA VAL A 20 3.01 -8.15 -13.02
C VAL A 20 3.75 -8.76 -14.22
N SER A 21 3.55 -10.05 -14.53
CA SER A 21 4.22 -10.68 -15.65
C SER A 21 3.67 -10.18 -17.00
N GLU A 22 4.55 -9.81 -17.90
CA GLU A 22 4.24 -9.38 -19.28
C GLU A 22 3.43 -10.43 -20.07
N LEU A 23 3.40 -11.69 -19.60
CA LEU A 23 2.66 -12.80 -20.21
C LEU A 23 1.14 -12.62 -20.19
N LEU A 24 0.60 -11.83 -19.27
CA LEU A 24 -0.86 -11.73 -19.08
C LEU A 24 -1.48 -10.46 -19.66
N GLY A 25 -0.67 -9.46 -19.98
CA GLY A 25 -1.15 -8.15 -20.38
C GLY A 25 -1.85 -7.37 -19.23
N PRO A 26 -2.01 -6.04 -19.36
CA PRO A 26 -2.44 -5.18 -18.24
C PRO A 26 -3.87 -5.48 -17.73
N ALA A 27 -4.78 -5.88 -18.60
CA ALA A 27 -6.16 -6.18 -18.22
C ALA A 27 -6.27 -7.47 -17.39
N TRP A 28 -5.55 -8.52 -17.77
CA TRP A 28 -5.53 -9.80 -17.05
C TRP A 28 -4.77 -9.68 -15.72
N SER A 29 -3.70 -8.91 -15.69
CA SER A 29 -2.96 -8.61 -14.48
C SER A 29 -3.86 -7.96 -13.42
N MET A 30 -4.65 -6.98 -13.83
CA MET A 30 -5.64 -6.34 -12.95
C MET A 30 -6.71 -7.34 -12.48
N ALA A 31 -7.22 -8.18 -13.36
CA ALA A 31 -8.21 -9.20 -13.02
C ALA A 31 -7.67 -10.20 -11.99
N VAL A 32 -6.44 -10.67 -12.13
CA VAL A 32 -5.81 -11.61 -11.18
C VAL A 32 -5.63 -10.95 -9.80
N VAL A 33 -5.21 -9.69 -9.75
CA VAL A 33 -5.11 -8.94 -8.49
C VAL A 33 -6.47 -8.80 -7.83
N LEU A 34 -7.50 -8.40 -8.57
CA LEU A 34 -8.86 -8.24 -8.05
C LEU A 34 -9.47 -9.57 -7.58
N ILE A 35 -9.23 -10.66 -8.31
CA ILE A 35 -9.66 -12.01 -7.89
C ILE A 35 -8.92 -12.43 -6.62
N GLY A 36 -7.60 -12.18 -6.52
CA GLY A 36 -6.81 -12.47 -5.33
C GLY A 36 -7.30 -11.70 -4.09
N ILE A 37 -7.59 -10.41 -4.25
CA ILE A 37 -8.19 -9.58 -3.20
C ILE A 37 -9.57 -10.11 -2.81
N GLY A 38 -10.43 -10.40 -3.78
CA GLY A 38 -11.77 -10.94 -3.54
C GLY A 38 -11.75 -12.30 -2.84
N ALA A 39 -10.88 -13.21 -3.26
CA ALA A 39 -10.68 -14.50 -2.61
C ALA A 39 -10.14 -14.34 -1.18
N GLY A 40 -9.20 -13.43 -0.96
CA GLY A 40 -8.72 -13.10 0.39
C GLY A 40 -9.84 -12.62 1.31
N TRP A 41 -10.73 -11.77 0.82
CA TRP A 41 -11.88 -11.26 1.58
C TRP A 41 -12.88 -12.36 1.97
N LEU A 42 -13.09 -13.34 1.09
CA LEU A 42 -14.04 -14.43 1.32
C LEU A 42 -13.46 -15.53 2.22
N LEU A 43 -12.17 -15.80 2.12
CA LEU A 43 -11.56 -16.99 2.71
C LEU A 43 -10.84 -16.73 4.05
N VAL A 44 -10.50 -15.45 4.34
CA VAL A 44 -9.63 -15.15 5.47
C VAL A 44 -10.32 -14.28 6.52
N PRO A 45 -10.63 -14.80 7.72
CA PRO A 45 -11.22 -14.03 8.81
C PRO A 45 -10.30 -12.83 9.20
N GLY A 46 -10.89 -11.64 9.29
CA GLY A 46 -10.13 -10.42 9.63
C GLY A 46 -9.38 -9.78 8.47
N PHE A 47 -9.30 -10.41 7.29
CA PHE A 47 -8.67 -9.86 6.09
C PHE A 47 -9.28 -8.51 5.68
N TRP A 48 -10.59 -8.37 5.82
CA TRP A 48 -11.30 -7.12 5.51
C TRP A 48 -10.78 -5.93 6.31
N ALA A 49 -10.69 -6.08 7.64
CA ALA A 49 -10.23 -4.99 8.50
C ALA A 49 -8.76 -4.65 8.23
N SER A 50 -7.92 -5.67 8.06
CA SER A 50 -6.51 -5.51 7.71
C SER A 50 -6.35 -4.82 6.35
N SER A 51 -7.09 -5.26 5.33
CA SER A 51 -7.06 -4.66 3.98
C SER A 51 -7.51 -3.21 3.99
N LEU A 52 -8.55 -2.88 4.77
CA LEU A 52 -9.06 -1.52 4.89
C LEU A 52 -8.01 -0.57 5.50
N TYR A 53 -7.33 -0.98 6.58
CA TYR A 53 -6.24 -0.17 7.16
C TYR A 53 -5.08 -0.01 6.19
N GLY A 54 -4.73 -1.09 5.48
CA GLY A 54 -3.73 -1.06 4.42
C GLY A 54 -4.10 -0.09 3.30
N ALA A 55 -5.34 -0.15 2.81
CA ALA A 55 -5.86 0.73 1.77
C ALA A 55 -5.86 2.20 2.21
N ILE A 56 -6.42 2.51 3.37
CA ILE A 56 -6.47 3.88 3.89
C ILE A 56 -5.05 4.43 4.07
N GLY A 57 -4.18 3.65 4.71
CA GLY A 57 -2.78 4.04 4.89
C GLY A 57 -2.07 4.24 3.56
N GLY A 58 -2.33 3.36 2.59
CA GLY A 58 -1.77 3.40 1.25
C GLY A 58 -2.23 4.62 0.45
N VAL A 59 -3.52 4.91 0.45
CA VAL A 59 -4.09 6.11 -0.20
C VAL A 59 -3.53 7.38 0.41
N MET A 60 -3.48 7.49 1.74
CA MET A 60 -2.92 8.66 2.42
C MET A 60 -1.43 8.85 2.10
N ALA A 61 -0.65 7.78 2.22
CA ALA A 61 0.78 7.84 1.90
C ALA A 61 1.02 8.07 0.40
N GLY A 62 0.18 7.51 -0.45
CA GLY A 62 0.22 7.69 -1.90
C GLY A 62 -0.04 9.14 -2.31
N LEU A 63 -1.09 9.75 -1.77
CA LEU A 63 -1.42 11.17 -2.05
C LEU A 63 -0.37 12.14 -1.51
N LEU A 64 0.18 11.87 -0.32
CA LEU A 64 1.05 12.83 0.36
C LEU A 64 2.52 12.68 -0.01
N VAL A 65 2.96 11.48 -0.40
CA VAL A 65 4.38 11.20 -0.65
C VAL A 65 4.61 10.61 -2.04
N LEU A 66 3.94 9.52 -2.41
CA LEU A 66 4.25 8.83 -3.66
C LEU A 66 3.93 9.71 -4.88
N GLY A 67 2.70 10.21 -4.99
CA GLY A 67 2.28 11.05 -6.10
C GLY A 67 3.11 12.33 -6.23
N PRO A 68 3.20 13.17 -5.17
CA PRO A 68 4.06 14.35 -5.19
C PRO A 68 5.54 14.04 -5.39
N GLY A 69 6.05 12.97 -4.76
CA GLY A 69 7.44 12.54 -4.88
C GLY A 69 7.80 12.16 -6.32
N LEU A 70 6.96 11.35 -6.97
CA LEU A 70 7.13 11.01 -8.39
C LEU A 70 7.07 12.28 -9.26
N ARG A 71 6.17 13.21 -8.96
CA ARG A 71 6.06 14.46 -9.72
C ARG A 71 7.29 15.35 -9.55
N ILE A 72 7.83 15.45 -8.34
CA ILE A 72 9.06 16.17 -8.08
C ILE A 72 10.23 15.51 -8.84
N ALA A 73 10.35 14.19 -8.78
CA ALA A 73 11.39 13.46 -9.50
C ALA A 73 11.33 13.74 -11.01
N MET A 74 10.13 13.63 -11.62
CA MET A 74 9.93 13.97 -13.03
C MET A 74 10.28 15.43 -13.34
N ARG A 75 9.97 16.36 -12.42
CA ARG A 75 10.32 17.79 -12.62
C ARG A 75 11.82 18.01 -12.60
N VAL A 76 12.56 17.34 -11.74
CA VAL A 76 14.02 17.41 -11.71
C VAL A 76 14.61 16.85 -13.01
N VAL A 77 14.10 15.70 -13.49
CA VAL A 77 14.51 15.14 -14.79
C VAL A 77 14.27 16.15 -15.91
N ALA A 78 13.10 16.79 -15.95
CA ALA A 78 12.76 17.77 -16.98
C ALA A 78 13.63 19.05 -16.96
N ILE A 79 14.14 19.43 -15.79
CA ILE A 79 15.08 20.56 -15.68
C ILE A 79 16.44 20.19 -16.25
N ILE A 80 16.85 18.92 -16.08
CA ILE A 80 18.17 18.44 -16.55
C ILE A 80 18.15 18.13 -18.05
N ASP A 81 17.05 17.56 -18.55
CA ASP A 81 16.88 17.22 -19.97
C ASP A 81 15.55 17.79 -20.52
N PRO A 82 15.49 19.08 -20.81
CA PRO A 82 14.26 19.73 -21.25
C PRO A 82 13.83 19.33 -22.67
N VAL A 83 14.73 18.77 -23.47
CA VAL A 83 14.46 18.41 -24.88
C VAL A 83 13.67 17.12 -24.97
N ARG A 84 13.97 16.15 -24.11
CA ARG A 84 13.32 14.82 -24.10
C ARG A 84 12.17 14.68 -23.11
N SER A 85 12.01 15.68 -22.26
CA SER A 85 11.01 15.59 -21.19
C SER A 85 9.61 15.95 -21.69
N PRO A 86 8.59 15.19 -21.29
CA PRO A 86 7.20 15.49 -21.66
C PRO A 86 6.76 16.84 -21.06
N GLU A 87 5.87 17.52 -21.77
CA GLU A 87 5.30 18.79 -21.30
C GLU A 87 4.57 18.63 -19.97
N PHE A 88 4.79 19.58 -19.08
CA PHE A 88 4.15 19.61 -17.76
C PHE A 88 2.77 20.25 -17.86
N THR A 89 1.73 19.41 -17.84
CA THR A 89 0.35 19.88 -17.81
C THR A 89 -0.25 19.75 -16.41
N VAL A 90 -1.24 20.59 -16.09
CA VAL A 90 -1.99 20.50 -14.84
C VAL A 90 -2.74 19.16 -14.77
N GLY A 91 -3.34 18.72 -15.88
CA GLY A 91 -4.04 17.45 -15.97
C GLY A 91 -3.12 16.25 -15.70
N GLY A 92 -1.93 16.21 -16.31
CA GLY A 92 -0.93 15.17 -16.05
C GLY A 92 -0.43 15.18 -14.59
N THR A 93 -0.30 16.36 -14.00
CA THR A 93 0.06 16.47 -12.57
C THR A 93 -1.03 15.88 -11.67
N MET A 94 -2.29 16.25 -11.91
CA MET A 94 -3.42 15.69 -11.15
C MET A 94 -3.58 14.19 -11.36
N PHE A 95 -3.37 13.70 -12.58
CA PHE A 95 -3.40 12.28 -12.86
C PHE A 95 -2.33 11.51 -12.07
N ILE A 96 -1.11 12.00 -12.00
CA ILE A 96 -0.03 11.34 -11.24
C ILE A 96 -0.31 11.40 -9.74
N ILE A 97 -0.68 12.55 -9.20
CA ILE A 97 -0.90 12.69 -7.77
C ILE A 97 -2.13 11.90 -7.31
N ILE A 98 -3.26 12.08 -7.99
CA ILE A 98 -4.52 11.44 -7.59
C ILE A 98 -4.60 10.03 -8.17
N GLY A 99 -4.40 9.84 -9.46
CA GLY A 99 -4.52 8.53 -10.12
C GLY A 99 -3.48 7.55 -9.58
N VAL A 100 -2.20 7.85 -9.78
CA VAL A 100 -1.12 6.96 -9.34
C VAL A 100 -1.04 6.94 -7.81
N GLY A 101 -1.08 8.09 -7.13
CA GLY A 101 -0.99 8.17 -5.68
C GLY A 101 -2.13 7.42 -4.97
N VAL A 102 -3.39 7.59 -5.40
CA VAL A 102 -4.54 6.91 -4.77
C VAL A 102 -4.61 5.44 -5.17
N MET A 103 -4.59 5.15 -6.48
CA MET A 103 -4.78 3.78 -6.95
C MET A 103 -3.62 2.89 -6.56
N MET A 104 -2.40 3.24 -6.95
CA MET A 104 -1.22 2.43 -6.65
C MET A 104 -0.91 2.45 -5.16
N GLY A 105 -1.04 3.61 -4.50
CA GLY A 105 -0.88 3.72 -3.06
C GLY A 105 -1.86 2.82 -2.31
N GLY A 106 -3.13 2.81 -2.69
CA GLY A 106 -4.15 1.94 -2.10
C GLY A 106 -3.85 0.46 -2.30
N ILE A 107 -3.58 0.05 -3.54
CA ILE A 107 -3.29 -1.36 -3.88
C ILE A 107 -2.04 -1.85 -3.14
N PHE A 108 -0.93 -1.13 -3.22
CA PHE A 108 0.30 -1.54 -2.54
C PHE A 108 0.20 -1.47 -1.02
N GLY A 109 -0.65 -0.56 -0.50
CA GLY A 109 -0.96 -0.51 0.91
C GLY A 109 -1.71 -1.75 1.41
N VAL A 110 -2.69 -2.25 0.64
CA VAL A 110 -3.39 -3.52 0.93
C VAL A 110 -2.40 -4.67 0.91
N ILE A 111 -1.64 -4.81 -0.18
CA ILE A 111 -0.67 -5.89 -0.36
C ILE A 111 0.37 -5.85 0.78
N GLY A 112 0.91 -4.67 1.08
CA GLY A 112 1.87 -4.47 2.16
C GLY A 112 1.33 -4.89 3.53
N ASN A 113 0.06 -4.57 3.83
CA ASN A 113 -0.52 -4.94 5.12
C ASN A 113 -0.86 -6.43 5.22
N VAL A 114 -1.31 -7.03 4.13
CA VAL A 114 -1.52 -8.48 4.06
C VAL A 114 -0.20 -9.23 4.20
N ALA A 115 0.85 -8.81 3.48
CA ALA A 115 2.16 -9.41 3.60
C ALA A 115 2.75 -9.25 5.02
N ARG A 116 2.63 -8.05 5.61
CA ARG A 116 3.07 -7.81 7.00
C ARG A 116 2.39 -8.75 7.97
N SER A 117 1.07 -8.92 7.86
CA SER A 117 0.29 -9.77 8.75
C SER A 117 0.55 -11.26 8.52
N GLY A 118 0.79 -11.66 7.25
CA GLY A 118 1.02 -13.06 6.88
C GLY A 118 2.42 -13.57 7.22
N PHE A 119 3.41 -12.69 7.19
CA PHE A 119 4.82 -13.06 7.43
C PHE A 119 5.38 -12.56 8.77
N ASP A 120 4.53 -12.05 9.67
CA ASP A 120 4.96 -11.50 10.97
C ASP A 120 6.09 -10.45 10.82
N ILE A 121 6.05 -9.63 9.78
CA ILE A 121 7.09 -8.64 9.49
C ILE A 121 7.08 -7.56 10.59
N PRO A 122 8.22 -7.29 11.24
CA PRO A 122 8.28 -6.29 12.30
C PRO A 122 7.89 -4.91 11.76
N SER A 123 7.22 -4.12 12.59
CA SER A 123 6.69 -2.79 12.20
C SER A 123 7.76 -1.86 11.63
N GLY A 124 9.00 -1.96 12.09
CA GLY A 124 10.11 -1.17 11.56
C GLY A 124 10.48 -1.49 10.10
N ALA A 125 10.29 -2.75 9.68
CA ALA A 125 10.59 -3.19 8.32
C ALA A 125 9.34 -3.25 7.41
N ALA A 126 8.16 -3.12 7.98
CA ALA A 126 6.89 -3.29 7.25
C ALA A 126 6.74 -2.34 6.05
N GLY A 127 7.28 -1.14 6.16
CA GLY A 127 7.27 -0.15 5.08
C GLY A 127 8.13 -0.51 3.86
N LEU A 128 9.06 -1.44 4.02
CA LEU A 128 9.88 -1.89 2.89
C LEU A 128 9.05 -2.68 1.88
N VAL A 129 8.03 -3.40 2.32
CA VAL A 129 7.19 -4.21 1.41
C VAL A 129 6.51 -3.35 0.35
N PRO A 130 5.67 -2.36 0.70
CA PRO A 130 5.04 -1.51 -0.32
C PRO A 130 6.06 -0.64 -1.07
N ALA A 131 7.18 -0.24 -0.44
CA ALA A 131 8.24 0.48 -1.14
C ALA A 131 8.90 -0.38 -2.23
N LEU A 132 9.23 -1.65 -1.92
CA LEU A 132 9.77 -2.59 -2.89
C LEU A 132 8.78 -2.90 -4.02
N LEU A 133 7.47 -2.97 -3.72
CA LEU A 133 6.46 -3.17 -4.75
C LEU A 133 6.42 -2.01 -5.74
N VAL A 134 6.52 -0.77 -5.26
CA VAL A 134 6.64 0.42 -6.14
C VAL A 134 7.88 0.32 -7.02
N MET A 135 9.04 0.00 -6.44
CA MET A 135 10.28 -0.13 -7.19
C MET A 135 10.25 -1.30 -8.18
N LEU A 136 9.64 -2.41 -7.79
CA LEU A 136 9.46 -3.58 -8.65
C LEU A 136 8.57 -3.25 -9.85
N MET A 137 7.46 -2.57 -9.63
CA MET A 137 6.58 -2.11 -10.71
C MET A 137 7.33 -1.23 -11.71
N ILE A 138 8.08 -0.25 -11.21
CA ILE A 138 8.91 0.62 -12.06
C ILE A 138 9.96 -0.18 -12.83
N GLY A 139 10.61 -1.16 -12.19
CA GLY A 139 11.66 -1.97 -12.81
C GLY A 139 11.17 -2.98 -13.83
N LEU A 140 9.91 -3.46 -13.68
CA LEU A 140 9.30 -4.45 -14.59
C LEU A 140 8.60 -3.80 -15.78
N ASP A 141 8.14 -2.57 -15.63
CA ASP A 141 7.55 -1.81 -16.74
C ASP A 141 8.66 -1.32 -17.67
N SER A 142 8.66 -1.82 -18.91
CA SER A 142 9.71 -1.52 -19.89
C SER A 142 9.73 -0.03 -20.28
N GLU A 143 8.56 0.60 -20.36
CA GLU A 143 8.46 2.03 -20.69
C GLU A 143 8.96 2.90 -19.55
N LEU A 144 8.44 2.69 -18.32
CA LEU A 144 8.91 3.42 -17.16
C LEU A 144 10.41 3.22 -16.88
N ARG A 145 10.90 1.99 -17.07
CA ARG A 145 12.31 1.67 -16.91
C ARG A 145 13.18 2.40 -17.94
N SER A 146 12.79 2.41 -19.21
CA SER A 146 13.55 3.12 -20.24
C SER A 146 13.56 4.63 -19.98
N GLU A 147 12.43 5.22 -19.59
CA GLU A 147 12.37 6.63 -19.21
C GLU A 147 13.28 6.95 -18.03
N ILE A 148 13.29 6.13 -16.97
CA ILE A 148 14.13 6.35 -15.80
C ILE A 148 15.63 6.17 -16.11
N VAL A 149 15.97 5.26 -17.00
CA VAL A 149 17.38 4.98 -17.36
C VAL A 149 17.91 5.97 -18.39
N GLU A 150 17.09 6.36 -19.36
CA GLU A 150 17.54 7.15 -20.53
C GLU A 150 17.35 8.66 -20.40
N LEU A 151 16.38 9.10 -19.55
CA LEU A 151 16.08 10.53 -19.39
C LEU A 151 16.97 11.21 -18.35
N GLY A 152 17.21 12.49 -18.55
CA GLY A 152 17.89 13.37 -17.60
C GLY A 152 19.33 13.01 -17.34
N ALA A 153 19.71 12.95 -16.05
CA ALA A 153 21.06 12.61 -15.62
C ALA A 153 21.37 11.10 -15.65
N GLY A 154 20.43 10.29 -16.18
CA GLY A 154 20.55 8.84 -16.25
C GLY A 154 20.28 8.13 -14.92
N PRO A 155 20.58 6.80 -14.86
CA PRO A 155 20.14 5.95 -13.75
C PRO A 155 20.71 6.35 -12.39
N TRP A 156 21.88 6.95 -12.36
CA TRP A 156 22.56 7.34 -11.12
C TRP A 156 21.81 8.38 -10.28
N LEU A 157 21.06 9.27 -10.90
CA LEU A 157 20.23 10.24 -10.21
C LEU A 157 18.79 9.79 -10.14
N ASN A 158 18.26 9.24 -11.22
CA ASN A 158 16.85 8.89 -11.32
C ASN A 158 16.47 7.78 -10.35
N ILE A 159 17.23 6.68 -10.29
CA ILE A 159 16.93 5.57 -9.37
C ILE A 159 16.90 6.02 -7.89
N PRO A 160 17.87 6.77 -7.37
CA PRO A 160 17.77 7.31 -6.01
C PRO A 160 16.57 8.23 -5.77
N MET A 161 16.18 9.07 -6.73
CA MET A 161 15.03 9.98 -6.57
C MET A 161 13.71 9.22 -6.50
N PHE A 162 13.47 8.31 -7.43
CA PHE A 162 12.27 7.47 -7.41
C PHE A 162 12.27 6.52 -6.22
N GLY A 163 13.45 5.98 -5.86
CA GLY A 163 13.65 5.17 -4.66
C GLY A 163 13.33 5.93 -3.37
N ALA A 164 13.74 7.19 -3.26
CA ALA A 164 13.42 8.03 -2.11
C ALA A 164 11.90 8.26 -1.96
N ALA A 165 11.19 8.48 -3.07
CA ALA A 165 9.73 8.58 -3.07
C ALA A 165 9.06 7.28 -2.59
N ALA A 166 9.54 6.13 -3.07
CA ALA A 166 9.04 4.81 -2.67
C ALA A 166 9.32 4.51 -1.19
N VAL A 167 10.52 4.79 -0.70
CA VAL A 167 10.88 4.63 0.73
C VAL A 167 10.07 5.57 1.61
N GLY A 168 9.93 6.83 1.21
CA GLY A 168 9.10 7.81 1.91
C GLY A 168 7.64 7.37 2.00
N TYR A 169 7.09 6.84 0.92
CA TYR A 169 5.77 6.24 0.88
C TYR A 169 5.63 5.09 1.88
N GLY A 170 6.53 4.11 1.85
CA GLY A 170 6.52 2.98 2.77
C GLY A 170 6.65 3.41 4.25
N ALA A 171 7.49 4.39 4.54
CA ALA A 171 7.67 4.93 5.89
C ALA A 171 6.40 5.63 6.41
N LEU A 172 5.75 6.45 5.58
CA LEU A 172 4.49 7.10 5.97
C LEU A 172 3.36 6.09 6.11
N TRP A 173 3.25 5.15 5.15
CA TRP A 173 2.28 4.07 5.19
C TRP A 173 2.35 3.30 6.50
N THR A 174 3.54 2.86 6.91
CA THR A 174 3.74 2.13 8.18
C THR A 174 3.24 2.92 9.38
N ARG A 175 3.57 4.22 9.44
CA ARG A 175 3.13 5.10 10.55
C ARG A 175 1.62 5.24 10.60
N VAL A 176 0.96 5.39 9.45
CA VAL A 176 -0.49 5.54 9.36
C VAL A 176 -1.18 4.24 9.77
N VAL A 177 -0.79 3.12 9.18
CA VAL A 177 -1.39 1.81 9.48
C VAL A 177 -1.23 1.45 10.96
N THR A 178 -0.04 1.58 11.53
CA THR A 178 0.21 1.30 12.94
C THR A 178 -0.68 2.17 13.85
N ARG A 179 -0.84 3.46 13.54
CA ARG A 179 -1.73 4.34 14.31
C ARG A 179 -3.20 3.94 14.22
N LEU A 180 -3.67 3.51 13.04
CA LEU A 180 -5.05 3.06 12.85
C LEU A 180 -5.32 1.78 13.63
N GLU A 181 -4.40 0.82 13.58
CA GLU A 181 -4.50 -0.43 14.32
C GLU A 181 -4.50 -0.20 15.84
N THR A 182 -3.59 0.62 16.35
CA THR A 182 -3.53 0.97 17.78
C THR A 182 -4.84 1.59 18.26
N ARG A 183 -5.38 2.56 17.51
CA ARG A 183 -6.67 3.18 17.84
C ARG A 183 -7.83 2.19 17.82
N ALA A 184 -7.83 1.25 16.89
CA ALA A 184 -8.86 0.22 16.82
C ALA A 184 -8.82 -0.72 18.03
N ILE A 185 -7.62 -1.13 18.47
CA ILE A 185 -7.41 -1.94 19.67
C ILE A 185 -7.87 -1.20 20.92
N GLU A 186 -7.46 0.06 21.09
CA GLU A 186 -7.88 0.89 22.24
C GLU A 186 -9.40 1.07 22.29
N LYS A 187 -10.04 1.32 21.14
CA LYS A 187 -11.50 1.46 21.07
C LYS A 187 -12.19 0.17 21.50
N LYS A 188 -11.70 -0.98 21.04
CA LYS A 188 -12.24 -2.30 21.40
C LYS A 188 -12.11 -2.56 22.92
N ALA A 189 -10.94 -2.30 23.48
CA ALA A 189 -10.68 -2.46 24.91
C ALA A 189 -11.60 -1.57 25.79
N ARG A 190 -11.87 -0.34 25.35
CA ARG A 190 -12.81 0.57 26.04
C ARG A 190 -14.25 0.02 26.01
N HIS A 191 -14.70 -0.54 24.90
CA HIS A 191 -16.05 -1.12 24.81
C HIS A 191 -16.17 -2.35 25.70
N GLU A 192 -15.22 -3.26 25.68
CA GLU A 192 -15.20 -4.46 26.53
C GLU A 192 -15.15 -4.10 28.02
N GLY A 193 -14.38 -3.10 28.40
CA GLY A 193 -14.33 -2.58 29.77
C GLY A 193 -15.66 -1.95 30.23
N ALA A 194 -16.31 -1.19 29.37
CA ALA A 194 -17.61 -0.59 29.66
C ALA A 194 -18.71 -1.65 29.82
N GLU A 195 -18.73 -2.66 28.96
CA GLU A 195 -19.69 -3.77 29.00
C GLU A 195 -19.52 -4.60 30.28
N SER A 196 -18.30 -4.93 30.65
CA SER A 196 -17.98 -5.64 31.89
C SER A 196 -18.41 -4.84 33.14
N ALA A 197 -18.18 -3.54 33.15
CA ALA A 197 -18.62 -2.68 34.25
C ALA A 197 -20.16 -2.64 34.38
N THR A 198 -20.87 -2.58 33.26
CA THR A 198 -22.32 -2.58 33.21
C THR A 198 -22.90 -3.89 33.72
N MET A 199 -22.33 -5.03 33.31
CA MET A 199 -22.73 -6.36 33.82
C MET A 199 -22.52 -6.48 35.33
N THR A 200 -21.38 -6.00 35.84
CA THR A 200 -21.08 -6.06 37.27
C THR A 200 -22.07 -5.22 38.08
N LEU A 201 -22.43 -4.04 37.59
CA LEU A 201 -23.43 -3.17 38.23
C LEU A 201 -24.84 -3.77 38.19
N SER A 202 -25.22 -4.42 37.08
CA SER A 202 -26.51 -5.14 36.95
C SER A 202 -26.60 -6.26 37.95
N LYS A 203 -25.57 -7.07 38.07
CA LYS A 203 -25.49 -8.19 39.04
C LYS A 203 -25.52 -7.70 40.48
N ALA A 204 -24.83 -6.59 40.79
CA ALA A 204 -24.84 -5.98 42.13
C ALA A 204 -26.22 -5.40 42.52
N ARG A 205 -27.02 -4.99 41.54
CA ARG A 205 -28.40 -4.48 41.81
C ARG A 205 -29.49 -5.56 41.92
N GLY A 206 -29.12 -6.84 41.77
CA GLY A 206 -30.07 -7.94 41.86
C GLY A 206 -31.12 -7.96 40.76
N LEU A 207 -30.83 -7.34 39.61
CA LEU A 207 -31.67 -7.30 38.42
C LEU A 207 -31.41 -8.54 37.52
N GLU A 208 -31.20 -9.70 38.15
CA GLU A 208 -31.19 -10.97 37.38
C GLU A 208 -32.64 -11.35 37.11
N VAL A 209 -33.04 -11.27 35.84
CA VAL A 209 -34.27 -11.87 35.31
C VAL A 209 -33.93 -13.28 34.88
#